data_10b3dcfd5091ed930e68c2d58b764bf6
#
_entry.id   10b3dcfd5091ed930e68c2d58b764bf6
#
_cell.length_a   1.000
_cell.length_b   1.000
_cell.length_c   1.000
_cell.angle_alpha   90.00
_cell.angle_beta   90.00
_cell.angle_gamma   90.00
#
_symmetry.space_group_name_H-M   'P 1'
#
loop_
_entity.id
_entity.type
_entity.pdbx_description
1 polymer ?
#
loop_
_entity_poly.entity_id
_entity_poly.type
_entity_poly.pdbx_seq_one_letter_code
_entity_poly.pdbx_strand_id
1 'polypeptide(L)'
;IKGLVYSGNERVKLESEAFGGLRNHIIYNIDTRYLEDGDTVKGSFYLVTNGGEKEIPYSLRIQTGNRTEELGSLKTPRDFAALAKKNWELALRLFEYQDFTEAPFMQDVQARTIYEGLKGRNGRNNLLEEFLVALHVKEAVSLRTDGEKILLNAPETITEGVIGLTASGWGYVKIQVE
;
A
#
# COMPACT_ATOMS: atom_id res chain seq x y z
N ILE A 1 12.20 28.12 11.34
CA ILE A 1 11.18 28.42 10.33
C ILE A 1 9.92 27.64 10.69
N LYS A 2 8.76 28.28 10.55
CA LYS A 2 7.45 27.63 10.64
C LYS A 2 6.65 28.00 9.39
N GLY A 3 5.86 27.08 8.87
CA GLY A 3 5.10 27.35 7.66
C GLY A 3 4.08 26.28 7.34
N LEU A 4 3.41 26.54 6.22
CA LEU A 4 2.47 25.61 5.59
C LEU A 4 3.02 25.23 4.21
N VAL A 5 2.68 24.03 3.78
CA VAL A 5 2.94 23.55 2.43
C VAL A 5 1.66 22.99 1.86
N TYR A 6 1.40 23.27 0.58
CA TYR A 6 0.29 22.68 -0.16
C TYR A 6 0.71 22.34 -1.59
N SER A 7 -0.01 21.44 -2.21
CA SER A 7 0.21 21.07 -3.61
C SER A 7 -0.81 21.77 -4.52
N GLY A 8 -0.33 22.26 -5.65
CA GLY A 8 -1.19 22.78 -6.72
C GLY A 8 -1.81 21.71 -7.62
N ASN A 9 -1.61 20.41 -7.32
CA ASN A 9 -2.15 19.31 -8.09
C ASN A 9 -2.94 18.36 -7.18
N GLU A 10 -4.19 18.09 -7.49
CA GLU A 10 -5.11 17.26 -6.71
C GLU A 10 -4.68 15.80 -6.57
N ARG A 11 -3.85 15.29 -7.49
CA ARG A 11 -3.27 13.95 -7.42
C ARG A 11 -2.18 13.83 -6.37
N VAL A 12 -1.61 14.94 -5.92
CA VAL A 12 -0.52 14.95 -4.94
C VAL A 12 -1.06 15.39 -3.60
N LYS A 13 -1.14 14.46 -2.67
CA LYS A 13 -1.63 14.68 -1.30
C LYS A 13 -0.47 14.68 -0.32
N LEU A 14 -0.44 15.65 0.55
CA LEU A 14 0.54 15.77 1.62
C LEU A 14 0.05 15.03 2.87
N GLU A 15 0.96 14.36 3.58
CA GLU A 15 0.65 13.74 4.87
C GLU A 15 0.48 14.81 5.98
N SER A 16 1.21 15.92 5.86
CA SER A 16 1.09 17.06 6.76
C SER A 16 1.27 18.35 5.97
N GLU A 17 0.39 19.29 6.20
CA GLU A 17 0.48 20.62 5.61
C GLU A 17 1.31 21.60 6.44
N ALA A 18 1.54 21.33 7.72
CA ALA A 18 2.31 22.18 8.62
C ALA A 18 3.70 21.62 8.88
N PHE A 19 4.68 22.50 8.91
CA PHE A 19 6.05 22.15 9.26
C PHE A 19 6.73 23.21 10.13
N GLY A 20 7.79 22.79 10.86
CA GLY A 20 8.55 23.70 11.70
C GLY A 20 9.92 23.15 12.09
N GLY A 21 10.89 24.07 12.35
CA GLY A 21 12.25 23.72 12.73
C GLY A 21 13.30 24.05 11.67
N LEU A 22 14.53 23.54 11.87
CA LEU A 22 15.67 23.79 10.97
C LEU A 22 15.74 22.83 9.77
N ARG A 23 15.19 21.62 9.93
CA ARG A 23 15.10 20.61 8.87
C ARG A 23 13.72 19.99 8.91
N ASN A 24 13.12 19.85 7.74
CA ASN A 24 11.79 19.23 7.60
C ASN A 24 11.79 18.31 6.39
N HIS A 25 11.01 17.24 6.50
CA HIS A 25 10.69 16.34 5.40
C HIS A 25 9.23 16.52 5.06
N ILE A 26 8.96 16.81 3.79
CA ILE A 26 7.60 16.87 3.27
C ILE A 26 7.32 15.54 2.64
N ILE A 27 6.40 14.78 3.27
CA ILE A 27 5.98 13.48 2.79
C ILE A 27 4.70 13.67 1.99
N TYR A 28 4.67 13.09 0.80
CA TYR A 28 3.53 13.19 -0.10
C TYR A 28 3.24 11.88 -0.79
N ASN A 29 1.99 11.69 -1.13
CA ASN A 29 1.48 10.56 -1.89
C ASN A 29 0.94 11.04 -3.24
N ILE A 30 1.12 10.25 -4.28
CA ILE A 30 0.65 10.56 -5.61
C ILE A 30 -0.40 9.55 -6.01
N ASP A 31 -1.59 10.04 -6.39
CA ASP A 31 -2.60 9.19 -6.99
C ASP A 31 -2.25 8.91 -8.45
N THR A 32 -1.75 7.73 -8.70
CA THR A 32 -1.36 7.26 -10.03
C THR A 32 -2.44 6.45 -10.74
N ARG A 33 -3.65 6.36 -10.18
CA ARG A 33 -4.76 5.66 -10.82
C ARG A 33 -5.09 6.29 -12.15
N TYR A 34 -5.32 5.44 -13.16
CA TYR A 34 -5.63 5.86 -14.53
C TYR A 34 -4.50 6.64 -15.23
N LEU A 35 -3.27 6.54 -14.73
CA LEU A 35 -2.09 7.04 -15.43
C LEU A 35 -1.39 5.87 -16.13
N GLU A 36 -0.97 6.13 -17.37
CA GLU A 36 -0.28 5.17 -18.21
C GLU A 36 1.24 5.38 -18.17
N ASP A 37 1.98 4.42 -18.71
CA ASP A 37 3.42 4.55 -18.83
C ASP A 37 3.78 5.73 -19.73
N GLY A 38 4.71 6.55 -19.24
CA GLY A 38 5.13 7.77 -19.94
C GLY A 38 4.32 9.01 -19.58
N ASP A 39 3.17 8.87 -18.93
CA ASP A 39 2.40 10.01 -18.43
C ASP A 39 3.22 10.88 -17.49
N THR A 40 2.89 12.16 -17.48
CA THR A 40 3.60 13.13 -16.64
C THR A 40 2.64 13.90 -15.76
N VAL A 41 2.83 13.81 -14.46
CA VAL A 41 2.14 14.64 -13.45
C VAL A 41 3.02 15.84 -13.16
N LYS A 42 2.53 17.04 -13.47
CA LYS A 42 3.23 18.31 -13.20
C LYS A 42 2.46 19.13 -12.18
N GLY A 43 3.18 19.88 -11.39
CA GLY A 43 2.61 20.79 -10.40
C GLY A 43 3.70 21.53 -9.63
N SER A 44 3.31 22.19 -8.56
CA SER A 44 4.21 22.88 -7.67
C SER A 44 3.81 22.63 -6.22
N PHE A 45 4.79 22.53 -5.35
CA PHE A 45 4.59 22.71 -3.92
C PHE A 45 4.75 24.20 -3.59
N TYR A 46 3.77 24.74 -2.89
CA TYR A 46 3.80 26.11 -2.41
C TYR A 46 4.07 26.10 -0.92
N LEU A 47 5.17 26.73 -0.53
CA LEU A 47 5.58 26.89 0.85
C LEU A 47 5.31 28.32 1.28
N VAL A 48 4.51 28.50 2.31
CA VAL A 48 4.23 29.79 2.94
C VAL A 48 4.83 29.75 4.35
N THR A 49 5.85 30.58 4.60
CA THR A 49 6.59 30.57 5.85
C THR A 49 6.68 31.96 6.46
N ASN A 50 7.07 32.03 7.72
CA ASN A 50 7.42 33.30 8.38
C ASN A 50 8.65 33.99 7.79
N GLY A 51 9.37 33.36 6.86
CA GLY A 51 10.49 33.93 6.10
C GLY A 51 10.19 34.25 4.65
N GLY A 52 8.92 34.11 4.22
CA GLY A 52 8.47 34.35 2.85
C GLY A 52 7.82 33.14 2.20
N GLU A 53 7.52 33.27 0.93
CA GLU A 53 6.87 32.25 0.10
C GLU A 53 7.86 31.64 -0.88
N LYS A 54 7.69 30.36 -1.17
CA LYS A 54 8.52 29.63 -2.13
C LYS A 54 7.67 28.66 -2.92
N GLU A 55 7.78 28.72 -4.24
CA GLU A 55 7.26 27.73 -5.14
C GLU A 55 8.36 26.74 -5.53
N ILE A 56 8.05 25.45 -5.48
CA ILE A 56 8.93 24.35 -5.90
C ILE A 56 8.21 23.55 -6.97
N PRO A 57 8.50 23.78 -8.26
CA PRO A 57 7.89 23.02 -9.34
C PRO A 57 8.40 21.58 -9.34
N TYR A 58 7.53 20.64 -9.69
CA TYR A 58 7.89 19.25 -9.90
C TYR A 58 7.30 18.71 -11.22
N SER A 59 7.98 17.72 -11.76
CA SER A 59 7.53 16.95 -12.90
C SER A 59 7.84 15.48 -12.61
N LEU A 60 6.80 14.68 -12.49
CA LEU A 60 6.88 13.26 -12.15
C LEU A 60 6.46 12.47 -13.38
N ARG A 61 7.38 11.74 -13.95
CA ARG A 61 7.08 10.83 -15.05
C ARG A 61 6.69 9.48 -14.51
N ILE A 62 5.55 8.99 -14.95
CA ILE A 62 5.09 7.65 -14.62
C ILE A 62 5.94 6.67 -15.41
N GLN A 63 6.62 5.80 -14.69
CA GLN A 63 7.29 4.65 -15.24
C GLN A 63 6.61 3.43 -14.63
N THR A 64 5.69 2.87 -15.37
CA THR A 64 5.26 1.52 -15.07
C THR A 64 6.43 0.65 -15.45
N GLY A 65 7.18 0.13 -14.49
CA GLY A 65 8.21 -0.88 -14.77
C GLY A 65 7.66 -1.90 -15.76
N ASN A 66 8.51 -2.69 -16.39
CA ASN A 66 8.17 -3.60 -17.49
C ASN A 66 7.12 -4.64 -17.04
N ARG A 67 5.89 -4.17 -16.74
CA ARG A 67 4.79 -4.98 -16.16
C ARG A 67 4.49 -6.21 -17.02
N THR A 68 4.62 -6.06 -18.33
CA THR A 68 4.44 -7.17 -19.26
C THR A 68 5.52 -8.22 -19.08
N GLU A 69 6.78 -7.83 -18.87
CA GLU A 69 7.87 -8.76 -18.57
C GLU A 69 7.70 -9.37 -17.18
N GLU A 70 7.32 -8.55 -16.18
CA GLU A 70 7.06 -9.04 -14.83
C GLU A 70 5.93 -10.06 -14.84
N LEU A 71 4.79 -9.78 -15.49
CA LEU A 71 3.70 -10.73 -15.65
C LEU A 71 4.12 -11.98 -16.42
N GLY A 72 4.85 -11.81 -17.51
CA GLY A 72 5.38 -12.91 -18.34
C GLY A 72 6.35 -13.83 -17.59
N SER A 73 7.00 -13.33 -16.54
CA SER A 73 7.89 -14.11 -15.69
C SER A 73 7.15 -15.01 -14.69
N LEU A 74 5.88 -14.72 -14.39
CA LEU A 74 5.04 -15.43 -13.43
C LEU A 74 4.45 -16.70 -14.08
N LYS A 75 5.24 -17.77 -14.12
CA LYS A 75 4.85 -19.03 -14.77
C LYS A 75 3.96 -19.90 -13.89
N THR A 76 4.12 -19.81 -12.58
CA THR A 76 3.37 -20.59 -11.59
C THR A 76 2.78 -19.69 -10.49
N PRO A 77 1.71 -20.13 -9.80
CA PRO A 77 1.22 -19.43 -8.62
C PRO A 77 2.30 -19.22 -7.54
N ARG A 78 3.28 -20.12 -7.45
CA ARG A 78 4.40 -20.00 -6.52
C ARG A 78 5.34 -18.86 -6.88
N ASP A 79 5.53 -18.56 -8.16
CA ASP A 79 6.34 -17.41 -8.60
C ASP A 79 5.68 -16.11 -8.13
N PHE A 80 4.36 -16.02 -8.27
CA PHE A 80 3.61 -14.87 -7.78
C PHE A 80 3.66 -14.76 -6.25
N ALA A 81 3.53 -15.87 -5.52
CA ALA A 81 3.69 -15.88 -4.08
C ALA A 81 5.10 -15.47 -3.63
N ALA A 82 6.14 -15.90 -4.34
CA ALA A 82 7.53 -15.50 -4.07
C ALA A 82 7.74 -14.01 -4.29
N LEU A 83 7.16 -13.46 -5.36
CA LEU A 83 7.14 -12.01 -5.60
C LEU A 83 6.43 -11.27 -4.47
N ALA A 84 5.23 -11.70 -4.09
CA ALA A 84 4.45 -11.09 -3.02
C ALA A 84 5.18 -11.11 -1.68
N LYS A 85 5.87 -12.20 -1.37
CA LYS A 85 6.70 -12.31 -0.16
C LYS A 85 7.86 -11.33 -0.16
N LYS A 86 8.48 -11.10 -1.33
CA LYS A 86 9.62 -10.19 -1.50
C LYS A 86 9.19 -8.72 -1.57
N ASN A 87 8.10 -8.44 -2.27
CA ASN A 87 7.60 -7.09 -2.52
C ASN A 87 6.07 -7.10 -2.66
N TRP A 88 5.39 -6.96 -1.51
CA TRP A 88 3.94 -6.98 -1.43
C TRP A 88 3.28 -5.90 -2.29
N GLU A 89 3.82 -4.68 -2.27
CA GLU A 89 3.27 -3.55 -3.02
C GLU A 89 3.36 -3.74 -4.54
N LEU A 90 4.43 -4.35 -5.02
CA LEU A 90 4.56 -4.71 -6.43
C LEU A 90 3.54 -5.79 -6.81
N ALA A 91 3.45 -6.85 -6.00
CA ALA A 91 2.47 -7.91 -6.25
C ALA A 91 1.04 -7.39 -6.24
N LEU A 92 0.72 -6.46 -5.32
CA LEU A 92 -0.59 -5.82 -5.24
C LEU A 92 -0.90 -5.00 -6.51
N ARG A 93 0.08 -4.23 -6.99
CA ARG A 93 -0.07 -3.48 -8.25
C ARG A 93 -0.28 -4.37 -9.46
N LEU A 94 0.43 -5.50 -9.53
CA LEU A 94 0.24 -6.47 -10.61
C LEU A 94 -1.13 -7.15 -10.50
N PHE A 95 -1.55 -7.52 -9.30
CA PHE A 95 -2.86 -8.14 -9.03
C PHE A 95 -4.04 -7.25 -9.45
N GLU A 96 -3.91 -5.93 -9.32
CA GLU A 96 -4.91 -4.95 -9.72
C GLU A 96 -4.80 -4.51 -11.19
N TYR A 97 -3.73 -4.92 -11.86
CA TYR A 97 -3.53 -4.55 -13.25
C TYR A 97 -4.56 -5.25 -14.15
N GLN A 98 -5.11 -4.50 -15.11
CA GLN A 98 -6.17 -5.02 -15.99
C GLN A 98 -5.76 -6.29 -16.73
N ASP A 99 -4.47 -6.39 -17.09
CA ASP A 99 -3.92 -7.52 -17.84
C ASP A 99 -3.33 -8.61 -16.93
N PHE A 100 -3.63 -8.61 -15.62
CA PHE A 100 -3.15 -9.64 -14.70
C PHE A 100 -3.51 -11.05 -15.14
N THR A 101 -4.66 -11.20 -15.81
CA THR A 101 -5.10 -12.48 -16.37
C THR A 101 -4.26 -12.99 -17.54
N GLU A 102 -3.38 -12.14 -18.09
CA GLU A 102 -2.41 -12.52 -19.13
C GLU A 102 -1.16 -13.20 -18.57
N ALA A 103 -0.96 -13.17 -17.24
CA ALA A 103 0.14 -13.91 -16.63
C ALA A 103 0.04 -15.41 -16.96
N PRO A 104 1.16 -16.08 -17.29
CA PRO A 104 1.13 -17.49 -17.71
C PRO A 104 0.41 -18.41 -16.73
N PHE A 105 0.56 -18.22 -15.43
CA PHE A 105 -0.11 -19.05 -14.42
C PHE A 105 -1.62 -18.84 -14.37
N MET A 106 -2.12 -17.70 -14.88
CA MET A 106 -3.55 -17.41 -14.95
C MET A 106 -4.27 -18.14 -16.09
N GLN A 107 -3.53 -18.90 -16.91
CA GLN A 107 -4.12 -19.85 -17.86
C GLN A 107 -4.75 -21.06 -17.14
N ASP A 108 -4.37 -21.28 -15.88
CA ASP A 108 -5.03 -22.24 -15.02
C ASP A 108 -6.46 -21.79 -14.68
N VAL A 109 -7.44 -22.68 -14.95
CA VAL A 109 -8.88 -22.38 -14.78
C VAL A 109 -9.20 -22.09 -13.30
N GLN A 110 -8.55 -22.78 -12.36
CA GLN A 110 -8.77 -22.59 -10.93
C GLN A 110 -8.26 -21.20 -10.50
N ALA A 111 -7.05 -20.83 -10.90
CA ALA A 111 -6.47 -19.53 -10.59
C ALA A 111 -7.36 -18.38 -11.12
N ARG A 112 -7.81 -18.51 -12.36
CA ARG A 112 -8.71 -17.54 -12.99
C ARG A 112 -10.06 -17.44 -12.28
N THR A 113 -10.68 -18.58 -11.95
CA THR A 113 -11.96 -18.60 -11.24
C THR A 113 -11.87 -17.94 -9.87
N ILE A 114 -10.81 -18.20 -9.12
CA ILE A 114 -10.59 -17.57 -7.81
C ILE A 114 -10.45 -16.06 -8.00
N TYR A 115 -9.61 -15.60 -8.95
CA TYR A 115 -9.43 -14.19 -9.23
C TYR A 115 -10.70 -13.46 -9.59
N GLU A 116 -11.48 -14.00 -10.53
CA GLU A 116 -12.77 -13.41 -10.95
C GLU A 116 -13.78 -13.36 -9.79
N GLY A 117 -13.77 -14.34 -8.91
CA GLY A 117 -14.61 -14.34 -7.69
C GLY A 117 -14.22 -13.26 -6.67
N LEU A 118 -13.01 -12.77 -6.73
CA LEU A 118 -12.51 -11.68 -5.86
C LEU A 118 -12.65 -10.30 -6.49
N LYS A 119 -12.72 -10.24 -7.82
CA LYS A 119 -12.75 -9.00 -8.59
C LYS A 119 -13.97 -8.16 -8.20
N GLY A 120 -13.74 -6.85 -8.00
CA GLY A 120 -14.80 -5.90 -7.62
C GLY A 120 -15.16 -5.88 -6.13
N ARG A 121 -14.57 -6.74 -5.30
CA ARG A 121 -14.73 -6.67 -3.84
C ARG A 121 -13.83 -5.59 -3.26
N ASN A 122 -14.20 -5.07 -2.08
CA ASN A 122 -13.41 -4.07 -1.38
C ASN A 122 -12.27 -4.68 -0.55
N GLY A 123 -11.18 -3.94 -0.37
CA GLY A 123 -10.09 -4.34 0.52
C GLY A 123 -8.87 -4.93 -0.20
N ARG A 124 -8.18 -4.13 -0.97
CA ARG A 124 -7.02 -4.47 -1.83
C ARG A 124 -6.07 -5.52 -1.23
N ASN A 125 -5.52 -5.22 -0.05
CA ASN A 125 -4.57 -6.11 0.61
C ASN A 125 -5.22 -7.44 1.04
N ASN A 126 -6.46 -7.39 1.52
CA ASN A 126 -7.19 -8.61 1.89
C ASN A 126 -7.47 -9.49 0.68
N LEU A 127 -7.79 -8.89 -0.47
CA LEU A 127 -8.07 -9.63 -1.70
C LEU A 127 -6.83 -10.36 -2.22
N LEU A 128 -5.66 -9.72 -2.20
CA LEU A 128 -4.40 -10.38 -2.54
C LEU A 128 -4.09 -11.50 -1.55
N GLU A 129 -4.30 -11.27 -0.26
CA GLU A 129 -4.13 -12.29 0.77
C GLU A 129 -5.04 -13.51 0.51
N GLU A 130 -6.36 -13.26 0.32
CA GLU A 130 -7.35 -14.31 0.01
C GLU A 130 -6.98 -15.08 -1.26
N PHE A 131 -6.51 -14.39 -2.30
CA PHE A 131 -6.09 -15.01 -3.54
C PHE A 131 -4.94 -15.99 -3.35
N LEU A 132 -3.88 -15.56 -2.65
CA LEU A 132 -2.70 -16.39 -2.40
C LEU A 132 -3.03 -17.61 -1.51
N VAL A 133 -3.92 -17.44 -0.53
CA VAL A 133 -4.38 -18.54 0.34
C VAL A 133 -5.26 -19.51 -0.46
N ALA A 134 -6.19 -19.01 -1.27
CA ALA A 134 -7.07 -19.84 -2.09
C ALA A 134 -6.32 -20.65 -3.16
N LEU A 135 -5.19 -20.12 -3.64
CA LEU A 135 -4.27 -20.86 -4.53
C LEU A 135 -3.39 -21.88 -3.79
N HIS A 136 -3.52 -22.02 -2.46
CA HIS A 136 -2.72 -22.90 -1.63
C HIS A 136 -1.20 -22.66 -1.73
N VAL A 137 -0.79 -21.43 -2.06
CA VAL A 137 0.64 -21.06 -2.16
C VAL A 137 1.18 -20.44 -0.87
N LYS A 138 0.30 -20.15 0.07
CA LYS A 138 0.62 -19.71 1.44
C LYS A 138 -0.51 -20.07 2.41
N GLU A 139 -0.17 -20.11 3.70
CA GLU A 139 -1.15 -20.14 4.77
C GLU A 139 -1.61 -18.73 5.14
N ALA A 140 -2.83 -18.62 5.65
CA ALA A 140 -3.34 -17.36 6.16
C ALA A 140 -2.49 -16.89 7.38
N VAL A 141 -2.28 -15.58 7.46
CA VAL A 141 -1.59 -15.00 8.64
C VAL A 141 -2.48 -15.19 9.87
N SER A 142 -1.93 -15.77 10.92
CA SER A 142 -2.61 -15.83 12.21
C SER A 142 -1.94 -14.88 13.21
N LEU A 143 -2.75 -14.23 14.03
CA LEU A 143 -2.29 -13.36 15.10
C LEU A 143 -2.54 -14.03 16.44
N ARG A 144 -1.58 -13.87 17.35
CA ARG A 144 -1.72 -14.20 18.77
C ARG A 144 -1.47 -12.93 19.57
N THR A 145 -2.28 -12.73 20.59
CA THR A 145 -2.08 -11.69 21.58
C THR A 145 -1.55 -12.32 22.87
N ASP A 146 -0.75 -11.62 23.64
CA ASP A 146 -0.29 -12.03 24.97
C ASP A 146 -1.32 -11.81 26.05
N GLY A 147 -2.51 -11.24 25.71
CA GLY A 147 -3.66 -11.08 26.60
C GLY A 147 -4.96 -10.96 25.82
N GLU A 148 -6.00 -11.68 26.25
CA GLU A 148 -7.34 -11.61 25.67
C GLU A 148 -8.17 -10.45 26.25
N LYS A 149 -7.79 -9.95 27.43
CA LYS A 149 -8.54 -8.92 28.15
C LYS A 149 -7.62 -8.05 28.99
N ILE A 150 -7.72 -6.74 28.81
CA ILE A 150 -7.05 -5.76 29.64
C ILE A 150 -8.09 -5.14 30.59
N LEU A 151 -7.85 -5.28 31.89
CA LEU A 151 -8.66 -4.63 32.93
C LEU A 151 -7.84 -3.48 33.50
N LEU A 152 -8.34 -2.26 33.32
CA LEU A 152 -7.74 -1.05 33.89
C LEU A 152 -8.55 -0.65 35.14
N ASN A 153 -7.91 -0.71 36.31
CA ASN A 153 -8.54 -0.43 37.60
C ASN A 153 -8.20 0.98 38.13
N ALA A 154 -7.79 1.90 37.30
CA ALA A 154 -7.36 3.24 37.70
C ALA A 154 -8.15 4.33 36.95
N PRO A 155 -9.37 4.70 37.38
CA PRO A 155 -10.23 5.60 36.61
C PRO A 155 -9.79 7.08 36.60
N GLU A 156 -8.82 7.48 37.42
CA GLU A 156 -8.45 8.91 37.58
C GLU A 156 -7.05 9.27 37.06
N THR A 157 -6.29 8.31 36.50
CA THR A 157 -4.96 8.55 35.99
C THR A 157 -4.80 7.99 34.56
N ILE A 158 -4.00 8.66 33.76
CA ILE A 158 -3.59 8.12 32.45
C ILE A 158 -2.77 6.86 32.72
N THR A 159 -3.27 5.72 32.26
CA THR A 159 -2.58 4.44 32.36
C THR A 159 -2.14 3.99 31.00
N GLU A 160 -0.86 3.75 30.83
CA GLU A 160 -0.29 3.18 29.62
C GLU A 160 -0.19 1.66 29.77
N GLY A 161 -0.56 0.95 28.73
CA GLY A 161 -0.44 -0.50 28.65
C GLY A 161 0.16 -0.93 27.31
N VAL A 162 0.83 -2.08 27.27
CA VAL A 162 1.40 -2.67 26.06
C VAL A 162 0.72 -4.01 25.81
N ILE A 163 0.26 -4.20 24.60
CA ILE A 163 -0.27 -5.49 24.12
C ILE A 163 0.75 -6.06 23.15
N GLY A 164 1.31 -7.21 23.44
CA GLY A 164 2.16 -7.94 22.53
C GLY A 164 1.32 -8.62 21.44
N LEU A 165 1.68 -8.41 20.19
CA LEU A 165 1.09 -9.08 19.03
C LEU A 165 2.16 -9.92 18.34
N THR A 166 1.89 -11.20 18.18
CA THR A 166 2.77 -12.10 17.42
C THR A 166 2.02 -12.60 16.18
N ALA A 167 2.59 -12.38 15.01
CA ALA A 167 2.07 -12.90 13.75
C ALA A 167 2.80 -14.18 13.38
N SER A 168 2.08 -15.19 12.89
CA SER A 168 2.65 -16.35 12.22
C SER A 168 2.50 -16.21 10.71
N GLY A 169 3.54 -16.56 9.96
CA GLY A 169 3.53 -16.48 8.50
C GLY A 169 3.95 -15.10 7.96
N TRP A 170 3.57 -14.84 6.73
CA TRP A 170 3.85 -13.59 6.01
C TRP A 170 2.61 -13.17 5.23
N GLY A 171 2.49 -11.88 4.91
CA GLY A 171 1.38 -11.31 4.17
C GLY A 171 0.69 -10.20 4.93
N TYR A 172 -0.58 -9.99 4.64
CA TYR A 172 -1.36 -8.89 5.17
C TYR A 172 -2.43 -9.37 6.14
N VAL A 173 -2.55 -8.69 7.26
CA VAL A 173 -3.65 -8.84 8.20
C VAL A 173 -4.10 -7.47 8.66
N LYS A 174 -5.40 -7.25 8.66
CA LYS A 174 -6.00 -6.02 9.21
C LYS A 174 -6.33 -6.23 10.67
N ILE A 175 -5.79 -5.37 11.52
CA ILE A 175 -6.13 -5.31 12.94
C ILE A 175 -7.10 -4.14 13.12
N GLN A 176 -8.17 -4.38 13.85
CA GLN A 176 -9.12 -3.36 14.26
C GLN A 176 -9.20 -3.40 15.77
N VAL A 177 -8.99 -2.25 16.39
CA VAL A 177 -9.14 -2.05 17.84
C VAL A 177 -10.45 -1.27 18.03
N GLU A 178 -11.35 -1.83 18.85
CA GLU A 178 -12.63 -1.23 19.21
C GLU A 178 -12.58 -0.65 20.61
#